data_83805efcb71ef0595e699009d21797ef
#
_entry.id   83805efcb71ef0595e699009d21797ef
#
_cell.length_a   1.000
_cell.length_b   1.000
_cell.length_c   1.000
_cell.angle_alpha   90.00
_cell.angle_beta   90.00
_cell.angle_gamma   90.00
#
_symmetry.space_group_name_H-M   'P 1'
#
loop_
_entity.id
_entity.type
_entity.pdbx_description
1 polymer ?
#
loop_
_entity_poly.entity_id
_entity_poly.type
_entity_poly.pdbx_seq_one_letter_code
_entity_poly.pdbx_strand_id
1 'polypeptide(L)'
;MAELTQDNLSAAVRLTLKPGQEKFVAPVVESIAEAYVTPTAWPRVVVDGDRVVGFVMANFDSENELEAFRCGIWRLNVAADAQGSGVGRFAVEAVAEEARRRGWSRMTVLWEKGDGGPEGFYLRLGFVPTGELFGEIVGAKDITVK
;
A
#
# COMPACT_ATOMS: atom_id res chain seq x y z
N MET A 1 -2.78 2.01 13.08
CA MET A 1 -3.44 1.43 11.88
C MET A 1 -4.85 1.02 12.28
N ALA A 2 -5.81 1.41 11.50
CA ALA A 2 -7.22 1.16 11.83
C ALA A 2 -8.02 0.74 10.60
N GLU A 3 -9.16 0.05 10.86
CA GLU A 3 -10.10 -0.28 9.79
C GLU A 3 -10.84 0.98 9.35
N LEU A 4 -11.35 0.95 8.12
CA LEU A 4 -12.26 1.97 7.65
C LEU A 4 -13.58 1.86 8.41
N THR A 5 -14.08 3.00 8.87
CA THR A 5 -15.35 3.10 9.60
C THR A 5 -16.13 4.30 9.10
N GLN A 6 -17.37 4.43 9.54
CA GLN A 6 -18.17 5.62 9.22
C GLN A 6 -17.49 6.90 9.72
N ASP A 7 -16.73 6.80 10.81
CA ASP A 7 -16.09 7.98 11.42
C ASP A 7 -14.86 8.47 10.67
N ASN A 8 -14.12 7.58 9.99
CA ASN A 8 -12.88 7.96 9.30
C ASN A 8 -12.96 7.92 7.77
N LEU A 9 -14.05 7.43 7.21
CA LEU A 9 -14.19 7.28 5.76
C LEU A 9 -14.02 8.60 5.02
N SER A 10 -14.69 9.64 5.45
CA SER A 10 -14.63 10.95 4.79
C SER A 10 -13.21 11.51 4.79
N ALA A 11 -12.51 11.40 5.90
CA ALA A 11 -11.12 11.86 6.01
C ALA A 11 -10.20 11.06 5.09
N ALA A 12 -10.41 9.75 5.00
CA ALA A 12 -9.62 8.90 4.12
C ALA A 12 -9.82 9.29 2.64
N VAL A 13 -11.06 9.51 2.23
CA VAL A 13 -11.39 9.89 0.85
C VAL A 13 -10.80 11.26 0.50
N ARG A 14 -10.67 12.14 1.49
CA ARG A 14 -10.13 13.50 1.28
C ARG A 14 -8.62 13.60 1.37
N LEU A 15 -7.91 12.49 1.57
CA LEU A 15 -6.45 12.53 1.59
C LEU A 15 -5.92 13.20 0.33
N THR A 16 -5.06 14.21 0.53
CA THR A 16 -4.46 14.97 -0.55
C THR A 16 -2.99 14.63 -0.66
N LEU A 17 -2.57 14.19 -1.84
CA LEU A 17 -1.17 13.89 -2.13
C LEU A 17 -0.43 15.16 -2.55
N LYS A 18 0.90 15.09 -2.60
CA LYS A 18 1.69 16.17 -3.17
C LYS A 18 1.38 16.30 -4.67
N PRO A 19 1.43 17.52 -5.24
CA PRO A 19 1.17 17.73 -6.66
C PRO A 19 1.99 16.77 -7.53
N GLY A 20 1.34 16.14 -8.48
CA GLY A 20 1.97 15.20 -9.40
C GLY A 20 2.00 13.76 -8.93
N GLN A 21 1.76 13.49 -7.65
CA GLN A 21 1.77 12.11 -7.13
C GLN A 21 0.51 11.33 -7.50
N GLU A 22 -0.59 12.01 -7.76
CA GLU A 22 -1.85 11.38 -8.10
C GLU A 22 -1.78 10.53 -9.37
N LYS A 23 -0.79 10.76 -10.22
CA LYS A 23 -0.58 9.93 -11.41
C LYS A 23 0.09 8.59 -11.11
N PHE A 24 0.61 8.40 -9.89
CA PHE A 24 1.31 7.16 -9.51
C PHE A 24 0.46 6.23 -8.66
N VAL A 25 -0.68 6.68 -8.17
CA VAL A 25 -1.56 5.85 -7.35
C VAL A 25 -3.01 6.29 -7.53
N ALA A 26 -3.93 5.33 -7.48
CA ALA A 26 -5.36 5.61 -7.60
C ALA A 26 -5.87 6.42 -6.40
N PRO A 27 -6.91 7.24 -6.59
CA PRO A 27 -7.56 7.92 -5.47
C PRO A 27 -8.11 6.92 -4.46
N VAL A 28 -8.14 7.32 -3.19
CA VAL A 28 -8.62 6.45 -2.11
C VAL A 28 -10.03 5.94 -2.38
N VAL A 29 -10.93 6.79 -2.90
CA VAL A 29 -12.31 6.37 -3.17
C VAL A 29 -12.38 5.22 -4.19
N GLU A 30 -11.54 5.24 -5.21
CA GLU A 30 -11.47 4.16 -6.19
C GLU A 30 -11.01 2.86 -5.52
N SER A 31 -9.99 2.95 -4.68
CA SER A 31 -9.48 1.79 -3.96
C SER A 31 -10.53 1.18 -3.04
N ILE A 32 -11.29 2.01 -2.35
CA ILE A 32 -12.39 1.56 -1.48
C ILE A 32 -13.47 0.85 -2.32
N ALA A 33 -13.80 1.39 -3.48
CA ALA A 33 -14.77 0.75 -4.38
C ALA A 33 -14.27 -0.62 -4.83
N GLU A 34 -12.98 -0.72 -5.18
CA GLU A 34 -12.38 -2.00 -5.56
C GLU A 34 -12.40 -3.00 -4.39
N ALA A 35 -12.11 -2.52 -3.18
CA ALA A 35 -12.14 -3.36 -1.98
C ALA A 35 -13.53 -3.92 -1.72
N TYR A 36 -14.57 -3.14 -2.01
CA TYR A 36 -15.95 -3.57 -1.81
C TYR A 36 -16.29 -4.83 -2.61
N VAL A 37 -15.70 -4.97 -3.80
CA VAL A 37 -15.97 -6.11 -4.69
C VAL A 37 -14.85 -7.15 -4.72
N THR A 38 -13.82 -6.98 -3.89
CA THR A 38 -12.66 -7.88 -3.85
C THR A 38 -12.50 -8.42 -2.43
N PRO A 39 -13.03 -9.63 -2.13
CA PRO A 39 -13.02 -10.18 -0.76
C PRO A 39 -11.63 -10.33 -0.15
N THR A 40 -10.58 -10.44 -0.96
CA THR A 40 -9.21 -10.60 -0.50
C THR A 40 -8.50 -9.27 -0.22
N ALA A 41 -9.13 -8.15 -0.55
CA ALA A 41 -8.56 -6.83 -0.27
C ALA A 41 -8.55 -6.54 1.24
N TRP A 42 -7.50 -5.85 1.67
CA TRP A 42 -7.29 -5.50 3.08
C TRP A 42 -6.99 -4.00 3.18
N PRO A 43 -8.03 -3.14 3.14
CA PRO A 43 -7.86 -1.70 3.25
C PRO A 43 -7.74 -1.26 4.70
N ARG A 44 -6.82 -0.34 4.97
CA ARG A 44 -6.61 0.23 6.32
C ARG A 44 -6.25 1.70 6.21
N VAL A 45 -6.53 2.45 7.28
CA VAL A 45 -6.11 3.84 7.41
C VAL A 45 -5.00 3.94 8.45
N VAL A 46 -4.10 4.89 8.23
CA VAL A 46 -3.08 5.25 9.22
C VAL A 46 -3.58 6.53 9.90
N VAL A 47 -3.68 6.49 11.22
CA VAL A 47 -4.16 7.62 11.99
C VAL A 47 -3.06 8.13 12.91
N ASP A 48 -3.03 9.45 13.10
CA ASP A 48 -2.16 10.14 14.04
C ASP A 48 -3.07 11.00 14.91
N GLY A 49 -3.33 10.54 16.14
CA GLY A 49 -4.38 11.13 16.96
C GLY A 49 -5.74 10.97 16.27
N ASP A 50 -6.40 12.08 16.03
CA ASP A 50 -7.72 12.10 15.37
C ASP A 50 -7.62 12.29 13.85
N ARG A 51 -6.42 12.38 13.32
CA ARG A 51 -6.19 12.70 11.93
C ARG A 51 -5.83 11.47 11.12
N VAL A 52 -6.48 11.29 9.95
CA VAL A 52 -6.08 10.28 8.98
C VAL A 52 -4.92 10.85 8.16
N VAL A 53 -3.76 10.18 8.21
CA VAL A 53 -2.54 10.63 7.53
C VAL A 53 -2.13 9.71 6.38
N GLY A 54 -2.76 8.54 6.27
CA GLY A 54 -2.44 7.61 5.19
C GLY A 54 -3.54 6.59 4.98
N PHE A 55 -3.46 5.95 3.82
CA PHE A 55 -4.33 4.83 3.45
C PHE A 55 -3.46 3.78 2.77
N VAL A 56 -3.64 2.53 3.15
CA VAL A 56 -2.96 1.41 2.50
C VAL A 56 -3.98 0.32 2.20
N MET A 57 -3.86 -0.30 1.04
CA MET A 57 -4.65 -1.47 0.71
C MET A 57 -3.72 -2.57 0.25
N ALA A 58 -3.76 -3.68 0.97
CA ALA A 58 -3.04 -4.88 0.62
C ALA A 58 -4.00 -5.88 -0.04
N ASN A 59 -3.45 -6.89 -0.68
CA ASN A 59 -4.22 -8.01 -1.17
C ASN A 59 -3.59 -9.30 -0.66
N PHE A 60 -4.42 -10.19 -0.13
CA PHE A 60 -3.99 -11.50 0.38
C PHE A 60 -4.84 -12.56 -0.32
N ASP A 61 -4.31 -13.12 -1.41
CA ASP A 61 -5.05 -14.04 -2.27
C ASP A 61 -4.12 -15.18 -2.73
N SER A 62 -4.05 -16.23 -1.92
CA SER A 62 -3.19 -17.38 -2.20
C SER A 62 -3.58 -18.13 -3.47
N GLU A 63 -4.81 -17.92 -3.96
CA GLU A 63 -5.32 -18.58 -5.18
C GLU A 63 -5.06 -17.76 -6.44
N ASN A 64 -4.47 -16.56 -6.32
CA ASN A 64 -4.23 -15.74 -7.51
C ASN A 64 -3.21 -16.40 -8.43
N GLU A 65 -3.50 -16.40 -9.72
CA GLU A 65 -2.62 -17.01 -10.72
C GLU A 65 -1.29 -16.28 -10.84
N LEU A 66 -1.28 -14.97 -10.58
CA LEU A 66 -0.06 -14.16 -10.61
C LEU A 66 0.51 -14.05 -9.21
N GLU A 67 1.71 -14.56 -9.00
CA GLU A 67 2.38 -14.52 -7.70
C GLU A 67 2.43 -13.10 -7.14
N ALA A 68 2.65 -12.10 -7.99
CA ALA A 68 2.77 -10.71 -7.57
C ALA A 68 1.51 -10.18 -6.87
N PHE A 69 0.36 -10.83 -7.03
CA PHE A 69 -0.90 -10.41 -6.43
C PHE A 69 -1.36 -11.31 -5.27
N ARG A 70 -0.53 -12.26 -4.84
CA ARG A 70 -0.92 -13.20 -3.77
C ARG A 70 -0.74 -12.62 -2.37
N CYS A 71 0.27 -11.79 -2.17
CA CYS A 71 0.53 -11.15 -0.88
C CYS A 71 1.31 -9.88 -1.15
N GLY A 72 0.66 -8.74 -1.06
CA GLY A 72 1.38 -7.52 -1.31
C GLY A 72 0.56 -6.26 -1.14
N ILE A 73 1.23 -5.16 -1.39
CA ILE A 73 0.62 -3.83 -1.33
C ILE A 73 0.02 -3.51 -2.69
N TRP A 74 -1.26 -3.16 -2.68
CA TRP A 74 -1.99 -2.76 -3.87
C TRP A 74 -2.03 -1.24 -4.01
N ARG A 75 -2.25 -0.52 -2.91
CA ARG A 75 -2.32 0.95 -2.90
C ARG A 75 -1.68 1.50 -1.63
N LEU A 76 -1.00 2.62 -1.76
CA LEU A 76 -0.46 3.35 -0.60
C LEU A 76 -0.56 4.85 -0.89
N ASN A 77 -1.36 5.54 -0.10
CA ASN A 77 -1.54 6.99 -0.19
C ASN A 77 -1.13 7.63 1.13
N VAL A 78 -0.24 8.60 1.10
CA VAL A 78 0.20 9.34 2.30
C VAL A 78 -0.13 10.81 2.10
N ALA A 79 -0.76 11.41 3.10
CA ALA A 79 -1.12 12.83 3.06
C ALA A 79 0.11 13.70 2.77
N ALA A 80 -0.07 14.71 1.91
CA ALA A 80 1.05 15.55 1.45
C ALA A 80 1.88 16.12 2.61
N ASP A 81 1.22 16.61 3.64
CA ASP A 81 1.88 17.26 4.78
C ASP A 81 2.38 16.27 5.84
N ALA A 82 2.14 14.98 5.64
CA ALA A 82 2.65 13.92 6.52
C ALA A 82 3.78 13.11 5.87
N GLN A 83 4.13 13.41 4.63
CA GLN A 83 5.22 12.71 3.95
C GLN A 83 6.56 13.11 4.55
N GLY A 84 7.48 12.14 4.60
CA GLY A 84 8.79 12.36 5.22
C GLY A 84 8.80 12.15 6.72
N SER A 85 7.66 11.83 7.34
CA SER A 85 7.55 11.61 8.79
C SER A 85 7.45 10.13 9.18
N GLY A 86 7.63 9.21 8.23
CA GLY A 86 7.61 7.78 8.50
C GLY A 86 6.25 7.11 8.34
N VAL A 87 5.22 7.81 7.89
CA VAL A 87 3.88 7.24 7.72
C VAL A 87 3.88 6.10 6.70
N GLY A 88 4.53 6.31 5.55
CA GLY A 88 4.61 5.28 4.51
C GLY A 88 5.33 4.03 5.00
N ARG A 89 6.44 4.22 5.68
CA ARG A 89 7.20 3.11 6.26
C ARG A 89 6.37 2.35 7.28
N PHE A 90 5.67 3.07 8.15
CA PHE A 90 4.78 2.46 9.14
C PHE A 90 3.71 1.61 8.46
N ALA A 91 3.08 2.13 7.41
CA ALA A 91 2.05 1.41 6.68
C ALA A 91 2.59 0.11 6.05
N VAL A 92 3.77 0.19 5.42
CA VAL A 92 4.39 -0.99 4.81
C VAL A 92 4.73 -2.03 5.86
N GLU A 93 5.28 -1.61 7.01
CA GLU A 93 5.60 -2.53 8.11
C GLU A 93 4.34 -3.17 8.69
N ALA A 94 3.24 -2.44 8.80
CA ALA A 94 1.99 -2.99 9.28
C ALA A 94 1.43 -4.05 8.33
N VAL A 95 1.55 -3.84 7.02
CA VAL A 95 1.17 -4.85 6.03
C VAL A 95 2.07 -6.08 6.15
N ALA A 96 3.38 -5.87 6.32
CA ALA A 96 4.32 -6.98 6.49
C ALA A 96 3.99 -7.82 7.72
N GLU A 97 3.62 -7.17 8.82
CA GLU A 97 3.23 -7.86 10.05
C GLU A 97 1.96 -8.68 9.85
N GLU A 98 0.96 -8.13 9.18
CA GLU A 98 -0.26 -8.87 8.85
C GLU A 98 0.04 -10.05 7.93
N ALA A 99 0.91 -9.86 6.94
CA ALA A 99 1.32 -10.92 6.03
C ALA A 99 2.00 -12.06 6.79
N ARG A 100 2.91 -11.72 7.71
CA ARG A 100 3.58 -12.73 8.55
C ARG A 100 2.58 -13.49 9.40
N ARG A 101 1.61 -12.80 9.98
CA ARG A 101 0.55 -13.39 10.78
C ARG A 101 -0.27 -14.41 9.98
N ARG A 102 -0.40 -14.19 8.69
CA ARG A 102 -1.09 -15.09 7.75
C ARG A 102 -0.19 -16.19 7.21
N GLY A 103 1.08 -16.24 7.63
CA GLY A 103 2.01 -17.28 7.21
C GLY A 103 2.86 -16.96 6.00
N TRP A 104 2.82 -15.72 5.49
CA TRP A 104 3.65 -15.32 4.37
C TRP A 104 5.06 -14.95 4.81
N SER A 105 6.05 -15.30 3.99
CA SER A 105 7.45 -14.93 4.22
C SER A 105 7.97 -13.93 3.19
N ARG A 106 7.14 -13.56 2.22
CA ARG A 106 7.52 -12.66 1.13
C ARG A 106 6.32 -11.83 0.75
N MET A 107 6.55 -10.54 0.49
CA MET A 107 5.50 -9.66 0.01
C MET A 107 5.98 -8.92 -1.24
N THR A 108 5.04 -8.47 -2.03
CA THR A 108 5.30 -7.78 -3.29
C THR A 108 4.64 -6.41 -3.30
N VAL A 109 5.07 -5.58 -4.25
CA VAL A 109 4.43 -4.32 -4.58
C VAL A 109 4.67 -4.07 -6.06
N LEU A 110 3.71 -3.41 -6.71
CA LEU A 110 3.90 -2.90 -8.06
C LEU A 110 3.95 -1.37 -7.98
N TRP A 111 4.88 -0.77 -8.74
CA TRP A 111 4.93 0.69 -8.82
C TRP A 111 5.14 1.16 -10.24
N GLU A 112 4.58 2.33 -10.55
CA GLU A 112 4.77 2.97 -11.83
C GLU A 112 6.14 3.60 -11.91
N LYS A 113 6.78 3.46 -13.06
CA LYS A 113 8.05 4.12 -13.37
C LYS A 113 7.82 5.60 -13.59
N GLY A 114 8.83 6.39 -13.33
CA GLY A 114 8.81 7.81 -13.69
C GLY A 114 9.45 8.67 -12.61
N ASP A 115 9.88 9.84 -13.03
CA ASP A 115 10.47 10.82 -12.13
C ASP A 115 9.41 11.29 -11.12
N GLY A 116 9.81 11.37 -9.86
CA GLY A 116 8.91 11.74 -8.78
C GLY A 116 8.02 10.61 -8.29
N GLY A 117 8.18 9.39 -8.83
CA GLY A 117 7.42 8.23 -8.42
C GLY A 117 7.97 7.57 -7.16
N PRO A 118 7.34 6.46 -6.74
CA PRO A 118 7.63 5.84 -5.44
C PRO A 118 8.81 4.85 -5.46
N GLU A 119 9.51 4.67 -6.56
CA GLU A 119 10.57 3.66 -6.66
C GLU A 119 11.62 3.79 -5.56
N GLY A 120 12.14 4.99 -5.34
CA GLY A 120 13.17 5.20 -4.32
C GLY A 120 12.69 4.84 -2.93
N PHE A 121 11.43 5.12 -2.65
CA PHE A 121 10.81 4.76 -1.38
C PHE A 121 10.82 3.25 -1.16
N TYR A 122 10.36 2.48 -2.15
CA TYR A 122 10.30 1.02 -2.01
C TYR A 122 11.69 0.39 -1.99
N LEU A 123 12.62 0.89 -2.79
CA LEU A 123 14.00 0.40 -2.77
C LEU A 123 14.64 0.60 -1.40
N ARG A 124 14.42 1.76 -0.76
CA ARG A 124 14.95 2.03 0.58
C ARG A 124 14.36 1.11 1.63
N LEU A 125 13.15 0.62 1.43
CA LEU A 125 12.50 -0.32 2.35
C LEU A 125 12.93 -1.76 2.13
N GLY A 126 13.79 -2.02 1.14
CA GLY A 126 14.33 -3.34 0.90
C GLY A 126 13.62 -4.16 -0.17
N PHE A 127 12.69 -3.57 -0.90
CA PHE A 127 12.10 -4.24 -2.04
C PHE A 127 13.11 -4.31 -3.18
N VAL A 128 13.17 -5.48 -3.82
CA VAL A 128 14.09 -5.74 -4.94
C VAL A 128 13.26 -5.96 -6.20
N PRO A 129 13.53 -5.22 -7.28
CA PRO A 129 12.81 -5.44 -8.54
C PRO A 129 13.01 -6.88 -9.04
N THR A 130 11.93 -7.53 -9.41
CA THR A 130 11.94 -8.91 -9.90
C THR A 130 11.39 -9.05 -11.32
N GLY A 131 10.75 -8.01 -11.85
CA GLY A 131 10.18 -8.03 -13.19
C GLY A 131 9.23 -6.88 -13.43
N GLU A 132 8.40 -7.02 -14.44
CA GLU A 132 7.40 -6.03 -14.79
C GLU A 132 6.08 -6.73 -15.11
N LEU A 133 4.98 -6.08 -14.74
CA LEU A 133 3.62 -6.50 -15.08
C LEU A 133 2.82 -5.25 -15.40
N PHE A 134 2.07 -5.30 -16.50
CA PHE A 134 1.18 -4.19 -16.91
C PHE A 134 1.89 -2.83 -16.98
N GLY A 135 3.17 -2.83 -17.37
CA GLY A 135 3.95 -1.60 -17.47
C GLY A 135 4.52 -1.09 -16.15
N GLU A 136 4.27 -1.78 -15.06
CA GLU A 136 4.79 -1.41 -13.75
C GLU A 136 5.91 -2.34 -13.31
N ILE A 137 6.79 -1.85 -12.45
CA ILE A 137 7.85 -2.66 -11.84
C ILE A 137 7.24 -3.49 -10.71
N VAL A 138 7.59 -4.77 -10.67
CA VAL A 138 7.27 -5.65 -9.55
C VAL A 138 8.48 -5.69 -8.63
N GLY A 139 8.28 -5.35 -7.37
CA GLY A 139 9.30 -5.50 -6.34
C GLY A 139 8.87 -6.53 -5.31
N ALA A 140 9.84 -7.23 -4.73
CA ALA A 140 9.58 -8.23 -3.71
C ALA A 140 10.51 -8.04 -2.52
N LYS A 141 10.03 -8.39 -1.35
CA LYS A 141 10.78 -8.28 -0.10
C LYS A 141 10.57 -9.51 0.74
N ASP A 142 11.67 -10.05 1.28
CA ASP A 142 11.60 -11.10 2.30
C ASP A 142 11.17 -10.44 3.61
N ILE A 143 10.11 -10.96 4.21
CA ILE A 143 9.57 -10.45 5.45
C ILE A 143 9.68 -11.44 6.60
N THR A 144 10.48 -12.47 6.44
CA THR A 144 10.72 -13.47 7.49
C THR A 144 11.31 -12.79 8.73
N VAL A 145 10.77 -13.11 9.89
CA VAL A 145 11.32 -12.64 11.16
C VAL A 145 12.50 -13.54 11.55
N LYS A 146 13.61 -12.91 11.86
CA LYS A 146 14.83 -13.62 12.28
C LYS A 146 14.95 -13.65 13.79
#